data_d74d08be0f63c094204d3f17e8a58b34
#
_entry.id   d74d08be0f63c094204d3f17e8a58b34
#
_cell.length_a   1.000
_cell.length_b   1.000
_cell.length_c   1.000
_cell.angle_alpha   90.00
_cell.angle_beta   90.00
_cell.angle_gamma   90.00
#
_symmetry.space_group_name_H-M   'P 1'
#
loop_
_entity.id
_entity.type
_entity.pdbx_description
1 polymer ?
#
loop_
_entity_poly.entity_id
_entity_poly.type
_entity_poly.pdbx_seq_one_letter_code
_entity_poly.pdbx_strand_id
1 'polypeptide(L)'
;MCRRALLAALLLPAALVGQTPATRSTPDGVMLSFVRFADIFGSRLVDAFDSIPAAKYDYKPTSVQQTVGYIAQHLENANYSLCERMGDLKPKRTAKDSLADTAKARWPKDTLVARLKASFRFCDDAMERIPQLSSPALANTLLAFETDLAEHYSQLSVYMRLLGMVPPSALPPKKRTAIDLPATALPPYVGLYELAQGVTIDVTTRDGALYAKSSNGGDAVRLWPETNTDFFVKEADVQVSFTRDATGTVTGLVVHQFGRDRPAKKTR
;
A
#
# COMPACT_ATOMS: atom_id res chain seq x y z
N MET A 1 29.86 73.23 -0.93
CA MET A 1 30.00 72.24 -2.03
C MET A 1 29.82 70.88 -1.42
N CYS A 2 28.62 70.35 -1.46
CA CYS A 2 28.24 69.06 -0.83
C CYS A 2 28.14 67.99 -1.94
N ARG A 3 29.07 67.05 -1.96
CA ARG A 3 29.04 65.89 -2.87
C ARG A 3 28.14 64.78 -2.26
N ARG A 4 27.03 64.51 -2.90
CA ARG A 4 26.16 63.38 -2.59
C ARG A 4 26.78 62.14 -3.26
N ALA A 5 27.13 61.14 -2.45
CA ALA A 5 27.48 59.79 -2.92
C ALA A 5 26.19 58.96 -3.10
N LEU A 6 25.96 58.48 -4.33
CA LEU A 6 24.91 57.54 -4.63
C LEU A 6 25.45 56.11 -4.33
N LEU A 7 24.86 55.44 -3.35
CA LEU A 7 25.05 54.01 -3.18
C LEU A 7 24.11 53.25 -4.15
N ALA A 8 24.68 52.56 -5.12
CA ALA A 8 23.97 51.60 -5.96
C ALA A 8 23.86 50.29 -5.21
N ALA A 9 22.65 49.90 -4.81
CA ALA A 9 22.36 48.59 -4.25
C ALA A 9 22.30 47.56 -5.39
N LEU A 10 23.25 46.64 -5.42
CA LEU A 10 23.25 45.46 -6.29
C LEU A 10 22.24 44.47 -5.73
N LEU A 11 21.08 44.32 -6.37
CA LEU A 11 20.14 43.24 -6.15
C LEU A 11 20.66 41.99 -6.87
N LEU A 12 21.23 41.07 -6.14
CA LEU A 12 21.50 39.70 -6.63
C LEU A 12 20.17 38.92 -6.72
N PRO A 13 19.86 38.26 -7.86
CA PRO A 13 18.70 37.41 -7.93
C PRO A 13 18.94 36.16 -7.05
N ALA A 14 18.04 35.92 -6.07
CA ALA A 14 17.98 34.71 -5.33
C ALA A 14 17.63 33.54 -6.32
N ALA A 15 18.60 32.71 -6.60
CA ALA A 15 18.35 31.46 -7.33
C ALA A 15 17.40 30.61 -6.47
N LEU A 16 16.16 30.44 -6.94
CA LEU A 16 15.28 29.38 -6.45
C LEU A 16 15.98 28.05 -6.73
N VAL A 17 16.59 27.47 -5.68
CA VAL A 17 17.01 26.07 -5.69
C VAL A 17 15.71 25.26 -5.72
N GLY A 18 15.28 24.91 -6.93
CA GLY A 18 14.21 23.95 -7.13
C GLY A 18 14.60 22.66 -6.42
N GLN A 19 13.83 22.28 -5.38
CA GLN A 19 13.94 20.94 -4.81
C GLN A 19 13.58 19.96 -5.92
N THR A 20 14.58 19.28 -6.45
CA THR A 20 14.38 18.12 -7.32
C THR A 20 13.48 17.15 -6.56
N PRO A 21 12.35 16.70 -7.13
CA PRO A 21 11.55 15.65 -6.49
C PRO A 21 12.48 14.48 -6.22
N ALA A 22 12.53 14.00 -4.98
CA ALA A 22 13.29 12.81 -4.63
C ALA A 22 12.86 11.69 -5.58
N THR A 23 13.78 11.20 -6.39
CA THR A 23 13.54 10.08 -7.29
C THR A 23 13.13 8.90 -6.41
N ARG A 24 11.88 8.44 -6.54
CA ARG A 24 11.42 7.22 -5.86
C ARG A 24 12.32 6.09 -6.33
N SER A 25 13.08 5.51 -5.44
CA SER A 25 13.91 4.34 -5.73
C SER A 25 13.01 3.10 -5.74
N THR A 26 13.21 2.22 -6.72
CA THR A 26 12.55 0.92 -6.75
C THR A 26 13.09 0.07 -5.60
N PRO A 27 12.26 -0.41 -4.66
CA PRO A 27 12.74 -1.22 -3.54
C PRO A 27 13.31 -2.56 -4.01
N ASP A 28 14.27 -3.11 -3.24
CA ASP A 28 14.75 -4.47 -3.44
C ASP A 28 13.70 -5.53 -3.03
N GLY A 29 13.97 -6.80 -3.33
CA GLY A 29 13.02 -7.89 -3.05
C GLY A 29 12.69 -8.06 -1.58
N VAL A 30 13.62 -7.73 -0.66
CA VAL A 30 13.39 -7.81 0.80
C VAL A 30 12.44 -6.70 1.23
N MET A 31 12.72 -5.45 0.84
CA MET A 31 11.84 -4.32 1.13
C MET A 31 10.46 -4.48 0.49
N LEU A 32 10.42 -5.02 -0.75
CA LEU A 32 9.12 -5.32 -1.37
C LEU A 32 8.30 -6.32 -0.56
N SER A 33 8.94 -7.27 0.12
CA SER A 33 8.25 -8.22 1.01
C SER A 33 7.60 -7.51 2.19
N PHE A 34 8.31 -6.59 2.88
CA PHE A 34 7.72 -5.77 3.94
C PHE A 34 6.56 -4.91 3.41
N VAL A 35 6.76 -4.18 2.31
CA VAL A 35 5.69 -3.38 1.71
C VAL A 35 4.46 -4.23 1.39
N ARG A 36 4.65 -5.45 0.85
CA ARG A 36 3.54 -6.37 0.57
C ARG A 36 2.79 -6.81 1.82
N PHE A 37 3.49 -7.15 2.91
CA PHE A 37 2.84 -7.54 4.16
C PHE A 37 2.08 -6.37 4.78
N ALA A 38 2.66 -5.16 4.78
CA ALA A 38 1.98 -3.94 5.21
C ALA A 38 0.68 -3.70 4.43
N ASP A 39 0.69 -3.88 3.10
CA ASP A 39 -0.52 -3.76 2.28
C ASP A 39 -1.57 -4.82 2.62
N ILE A 40 -1.15 -6.08 2.81
CA ILE A 40 -2.07 -7.18 3.17
C ILE A 40 -2.79 -6.86 4.48
N PHE A 41 -2.07 -6.52 5.54
CA PHE A 41 -2.68 -6.28 6.84
C PHE A 41 -3.36 -4.92 6.91
N GLY A 42 -2.76 -3.89 6.29
CA GLY A 42 -3.34 -2.55 6.22
C GLY A 42 -4.69 -2.53 5.51
N SER A 43 -4.81 -3.17 4.33
CA SER A 43 -6.10 -3.27 3.63
C SER A 43 -7.13 -4.05 4.43
N ARG A 44 -6.74 -5.20 5.01
CA ARG A 44 -7.64 -6.01 5.84
C ARG A 44 -8.12 -5.27 7.08
N LEU A 45 -7.26 -4.49 7.73
CA LEU A 45 -7.64 -3.67 8.88
C LEU A 45 -8.61 -2.57 8.47
N VAL A 46 -8.32 -1.84 7.40
CA VAL A 46 -9.22 -0.80 6.88
C VAL A 46 -10.58 -1.39 6.53
N ASP A 47 -10.63 -2.50 5.79
CA ASP A 47 -11.87 -3.17 5.38
C ASP A 47 -12.65 -3.68 6.60
N ALA A 48 -11.96 -4.21 7.62
CA ALA A 48 -12.60 -4.65 8.85
C ALA A 48 -13.25 -3.48 9.59
N PHE A 49 -12.52 -2.37 9.82
CA PHE A 49 -13.07 -1.19 10.46
C PHE A 49 -14.19 -0.54 9.66
N ASP A 50 -14.07 -0.49 8.32
CA ASP A 50 -15.13 0.01 7.45
C ASP A 50 -16.41 -0.86 7.53
N SER A 51 -16.28 -2.18 7.66
CA SER A 51 -17.42 -3.10 7.72
C SER A 51 -18.12 -3.15 9.08
N ILE A 52 -17.40 -2.92 10.20
CA ILE A 52 -17.98 -2.93 11.54
C ILE A 52 -18.94 -1.73 11.70
N PRO A 53 -20.22 -1.95 12.09
CA PRO A 53 -21.18 -0.86 12.29
C PRO A 53 -20.71 0.13 13.39
N ALA A 54 -21.00 1.42 13.20
CA ALA A 54 -20.62 2.47 14.16
C ALA A 54 -21.09 2.16 15.61
N ALA A 55 -22.28 1.60 15.75
CA ALA A 55 -22.84 1.21 17.05
C ALA A 55 -22.06 0.07 17.74
N LYS A 56 -21.07 -0.53 17.07
CA LYS A 56 -20.22 -1.60 17.63
C LYS A 56 -18.79 -1.13 17.92
N TYR A 57 -18.50 0.16 17.81
CA TYR A 57 -17.16 0.69 18.09
C TYR A 57 -16.80 0.67 19.58
N ASP A 58 -17.79 0.63 20.48
CA ASP A 58 -17.58 0.41 21.92
C ASP A 58 -17.55 -1.08 22.32
N TYR A 59 -17.73 -1.99 21.35
CA TYR A 59 -17.72 -3.43 21.61
C TYR A 59 -16.33 -3.91 22.02
N LYS A 60 -16.32 -4.77 23.03
CA LYS A 60 -15.18 -5.58 23.49
C LYS A 60 -15.70 -6.91 24.05
N PRO A 61 -15.06 -8.04 23.79
CA PRO A 61 -15.55 -9.35 24.24
C PRO A 61 -15.59 -9.52 25.75
N THR A 62 -14.65 -8.89 26.46
CA THR A 62 -14.56 -8.93 27.93
C THR A 62 -14.27 -7.55 28.51
N SER A 63 -14.45 -7.37 29.81
CA SER A 63 -14.21 -6.07 30.48
C SER A 63 -12.77 -5.59 30.40
N VAL A 64 -11.80 -6.51 30.25
CA VAL A 64 -10.35 -6.21 30.23
C VAL A 64 -9.80 -5.99 28.85
N GLN A 65 -10.56 -6.33 27.80
CA GLN A 65 -10.12 -6.12 26.41
C GLN A 65 -10.39 -4.69 25.94
N GLN A 66 -9.69 -4.32 24.88
CA GLN A 66 -9.84 -3.02 24.22
C GLN A 66 -11.11 -3.00 23.36
N THR A 67 -11.70 -1.81 23.20
CA THR A 67 -12.83 -1.62 22.30
C THR A 67 -12.36 -1.54 20.85
N VAL A 68 -13.26 -1.78 19.88
CA VAL A 68 -12.98 -1.60 18.45
C VAL A 68 -12.43 -0.19 18.18
N GLY A 69 -13.05 0.85 18.73
CA GLY A 69 -12.60 2.23 18.58
C GLY A 69 -11.22 2.48 19.21
N TYR A 70 -10.89 1.80 20.33
CA TYR A 70 -9.55 1.90 20.92
C TYR A 70 -8.50 1.28 20.00
N ILE A 71 -8.76 0.12 19.40
CA ILE A 71 -7.84 -0.53 18.49
C ILE A 71 -7.59 0.36 17.26
N ALA A 72 -8.63 1.01 16.72
CA ALA A 72 -8.48 1.90 15.55
C ALA A 72 -7.55 3.10 15.83
N GLN A 73 -7.73 3.78 16.97
CA GLN A 73 -6.88 4.91 17.36
C GLN A 73 -5.48 4.48 17.81
N HIS A 74 -5.35 3.29 18.41
CA HIS A 74 -4.04 2.73 18.77
C HIS A 74 -3.20 2.50 17.53
N LEU A 75 -3.75 1.81 16.52
CA LEU A 75 -3.09 1.58 15.23
C LEU A 75 -2.71 2.89 14.52
N GLU A 76 -3.59 3.91 14.55
CA GLU A 76 -3.26 5.23 14.00
C GLU A 76 -2.02 5.83 14.68
N ASN A 77 -1.94 5.78 16.01
CA ASN A 77 -0.79 6.29 16.75
C ASN A 77 0.48 5.45 16.50
N ALA A 78 0.36 4.13 16.54
CA ALA A 78 1.47 3.19 16.30
C ALA A 78 2.06 3.38 14.90
N ASN A 79 1.21 3.48 13.87
CA ASN A 79 1.61 3.73 12.51
C ASN A 79 2.47 5.00 12.40
N TYR A 80 2.01 6.13 12.92
CA TYR A 80 2.80 7.36 12.88
C TYR A 80 4.12 7.23 13.64
N SER A 81 4.11 6.61 14.83
CA SER A 81 5.31 6.44 15.66
C SER A 81 6.35 5.52 15.01
N LEU A 82 5.92 4.42 14.42
CA LEU A 82 6.82 3.45 13.79
C LEU A 82 7.33 3.96 12.43
N CYS A 83 6.44 4.50 11.60
CA CYS A 83 6.79 4.90 10.25
C CYS A 83 7.60 6.20 10.19
N GLU A 84 7.44 7.10 11.16
CA GLU A 84 8.34 8.25 11.34
C GLU A 84 9.81 7.80 11.51
N ARG A 85 10.04 6.69 12.21
CA ARG A 85 11.39 6.14 12.45
C ARG A 85 11.97 5.39 11.26
N MET A 86 11.11 4.94 10.31
CA MET A 86 11.54 4.20 9.14
C MET A 86 12.08 5.11 8.03
N GLY A 87 11.34 6.15 7.67
CA GLY A 87 11.52 6.88 6.42
C GLY A 87 12.00 8.32 6.54
N ASP A 88 12.47 8.74 7.73
CA ASP A 88 12.87 10.14 8.01
C ASP A 88 11.77 11.14 7.59
N LEU A 89 10.53 10.81 7.89
CA LEU A 89 9.35 11.64 7.69
C LEU A 89 8.83 12.14 9.02
N LYS A 90 8.25 13.33 9.01
CA LYS A 90 7.56 13.88 10.18
C LYS A 90 6.05 13.94 9.91
N PRO A 91 5.23 13.27 10.76
CA PRO A 91 3.79 13.34 10.63
C PRO A 91 3.28 14.74 10.98
N LYS A 92 2.27 15.21 10.25
CA LYS A 92 1.57 16.43 10.61
C LYS A 92 0.58 16.10 11.74
N ARG A 93 0.99 16.40 12.99
CA ARG A 93 0.15 16.20 14.18
C ARG A 93 -0.51 17.50 14.61
N THR A 94 -1.66 17.40 15.29
CA THR A 94 -2.45 18.51 15.81
C THR A 94 -2.62 18.39 17.33
N ALA A 95 -3.09 19.42 18.01
CA ALA A 95 -3.35 19.34 19.45
C ALA A 95 -4.35 18.22 19.83
N LYS A 96 -5.24 17.84 18.90
CA LYS A 96 -6.17 16.70 19.11
C LYS A 96 -5.45 15.36 19.25
N ASP A 97 -4.26 15.23 18.66
CA ASP A 97 -3.47 14.00 18.71
C ASP A 97 -2.87 13.73 20.09
N SER A 98 -2.76 14.78 20.93
CA SER A 98 -2.29 14.69 22.31
C SER A 98 -3.40 14.34 23.32
N LEU A 99 -4.63 14.17 22.87
CA LEU A 99 -5.72 13.70 23.74
C LEU A 99 -5.45 12.27 24.22
N ALA A 100 -5.95 11.94 25.42
CA ALA A 100 -5.86 10.58 25.95
C ALA A 100 -6.48 9.55 24.99
N ASP A 101 -5.86 8.38 24.87
CA ASP A 101 -6.31 7.31 23.97
C ASP A 101 -7.75 6.88 24.23
N THR A 102 -8.16 6.87 25.50
CA THR A 102 -9.55 6.57 25.90
C THR A 102 -10.55 7.62 25.42
N ALA A 103 -10.12 8.88 25.26
CA ALA A 103 -10.97 9.94 24.68
C ALA A 103 -11.04 9.81 23.15
N LYS A 104 -9.92 9.55 22.50
CA LYS A 104 -9.85 9.33 21.06
C LYS A 104 -10.62 8.09 20.62
N ALA A 105 -10.60 7.02 21.43
CA ALA A 105 -11.34 5.79 21.18
C ALA A 105 -12.86 5.98 21.03
N ARG A 106 -13.41 7.08 21.55
CA ARG A 106 -14.83 7.45 21.47
C ARG A 106 -15.17 8.38 20.30
N TRP A 107 -14.21 8.70 19.46
CA TRP A 107 -14.50 9.49 18.27
C TRP A 107 -15.44 8.73 17.31
N PRO A 108 -16.22 9.46 16.50
CA PRO A 108 -17.07 8.84 15.49
C PRO A 108 -16.28 7.88 14.60
N LYS A 109 -16.89 6.77 14.22
CA LYS A 109 -16.31 5.76 13.32
C LYS A 109 -15.62 6.39 12.13
N ASP A 110 -16.30 7.29 11.39
CA ASP A 110 -15.77 7.90 10.17
C ASP A 110 -14.49 8.70 10.46
N THR A 111 -14.40 9.35 11.62
CA THR A 111 -13.19 10.05 12.06
C THR A 111 -12.06 9.07 12.32
N LEU A 112 -12.31 7.99 13.07
CA LEU A 112 -11.31 6.97 13.39
C LEU A 112 -10.79 6.30 12.12
N VAL A 113 -11.67 5.89 11.22
CA VAL A 113 -11.31 5.23 9.96
C VAL A 113 -10.56 6.19 9.02
N ALA A 114 -10.98 7.44 8.89
CA ALA A 114 -10.29 8.42 8.06
C ALA A 114 -8.85 8.68 8.56
N ARG A 115 -8.67 8.77 9.88
CA ARG A 115 -7.37 8.96 10.52
C ARG A 115 -6.48 7.72 10.36
N LEU A 116 -7.02 6.54 10.54
CA LEU A 116 -6.31 5.28 10.31
C LEU A 116 -5.85 5.17 8.85
N LYS A 117 -6.72 5.45 7.87
CA LYS A 117 -6.35 5.50 6.44
C LYS A 117 -5.24 6.52 6.17
N ALA A 118 -5.27 7.67 6.84
CA ALA A 118 -4.21 8.68 6.71
C ALA A 118 -2.87 8.21 7.27
N SER A 119 -2.87 7.48 8.40
CA SER A 119 -1.66 6.93 8.98
C SER A 119 -1.05 5.82 8.11
N PHE A 120 -1.86 4.99 7.45
CA PHE A 120 -1.36 4.02 6.47
C PHE A 120 -0.69 4.70 5.28
N ARG A 121 -1.30 5.75 4.70
CA ARG A 121 -0.64 6.52 3.63
C ARG A 121 0.70 7.11 4.05
N PHE A 122 0.80 7.59 5.29
CA PHE A 122 2.06 8.06 5.84
C PHE A 122 3.12 6.95 5.92
N CYS A 123 2.73 5.74 6.34
CA CYS A 123 3.61 4.57 6.36
C CYS A 123 4.05 4.16 4.95
N ASP A 124 3.15 4.22 3.99
CA ASP A 124 3.45 3.96 2.59
C ASP A 124 4.51 4.90 2.06
N ASP A 125 4.34 6.21 2.29
CA ASP A 125 5.30 7.25 1.90
C ASP A 125 6.66 7.04 2.59
N ALA A 126 6.67 6.55 3.84
CA ALA A 126 7.89 6.23 4.57
C ALA A 126 8.61 5.02 3.96
N MET A 127 7.90 3.93 3.70
CA MET A 127 8.48 2.71 3.12
C MET A 127 8.98 2.91 1.68
N GLU A 128 8.28 3.71 0.86
CA GLU A 128 8.72 4.05 -0.50
C GLU A 128 10.06 4.80 -0.55
N ARG A 129 10.51 5.37 0.57
CA ARG A 129 11.82 6.05 0.68
C ARG A 129 12.96 5.10 1.04
N ILE A 130 12.66 3.85 1.33
CA ILE A 130 13.63 2.84 1.76
C ILE A 130 13.89 1.87 0.59
N PRO A 131 14.98 2.04 -0.16
CA PRO A 131 15.27 1.18 -1.30
C PRO A 131 15.74 -0.22 -0.89
N GLN A 132 16.35 -0.34 0.30
CA GLN A 132 16.89 -1.60 0.80
C GLN A 132 16.96 -1.62 2.33
N LEU A 133 17.00 -2.81 2.88
CA LEU A 133 17.19 -3.01 4.33
C LEU A 133 18.63 -2.65 4.71
N SER A 134 18.82 -1.48 5.32
CA SER A 134 20.16 -0.88 5.55
C SER A 134 20.73 -1.13 6.94
N SER A 135 19.93 -1.56 7.92
CA SER A 135 20.40 -1.75 9.29
C SER A 135 19.50 -2.68 10.11
N PRO A 136 20.04 -3.31 11.18
CA PRO A 136 19.22 -4.07 12.14
C PRO A 136 18.15 -3.21 12.84
N ALA A 137 18.43 -1.93 13.10
CA ALA A 137 17.44 -1.03 13.70
C ALA A 137 16.24 -0.81 12.80
N LEU A 138 16.46 -0.62 11.49
CA LEU A 138 15.39 -0.54 10.50
C LEU A 138 14.62 -1.86 10.42
N ALA A 139 15.32 -3.00 10.39
CA ALA A 139 14.68 -4.31 10.38
C ALA A 139 13.74 -4.51 11.58
N ASN A 140 14.22 -4.17 12.78
CA ASN A 140 13.43 -4.26 14.00
C ASN A 140 12.18 -3.35 13.96
N THR A 141 12.31 -2.14 13.39
CA THR A 141 11.17 -1.22 13.27
C THR A 141 10.14 -1.74 12.28
N LEU A 142 10.58 -2.27 11.13
CA LEU A 142 9.70 -2.91 10.15
C LEU A 142 8.99 -4.13 10.73
N LEU A 143 9.72 -5.02 11.44
CA LEU A 143 9.13 -6.19 12.10
C LEU A 143 8.12 -5.77 13.18
N ALA A 144 8.42 -4.74 13.99
CA ALA A 144 7.48 -4.23 14.98
C ALA A 144 6.20 -3.71 14.32
N PHE A 145 6.31 -3.00 13.21
CA PHE A 145 5.17 -2.52 12.44
C PHE A 145 4.31 -3.67 11.91
N GLU A 146 4.93 -4.64 11.24
CA GLU A 146 4.21 -5.81 10.69
C GLU A 146 3.53 -6.65 11.78
N THR A 147 4.21 -6.83 12.92
CA THR A 147 3.67 -7.60 14.05
C THR A 147 2.47 -6.88 14.64
N ASP A 148 2.55 -5.56 14.85
CA ASP A 148 1.43 -4.75 15.38
C ASP A 148 0.19 -4.84 14.48
N LEU A 149 0.37 -4.73 13.16
CA LEU A 149 -0.72 -4.89 12.20
C LEU A 149 -1.34 -6.29 12.24
N ALA A 150 -0.50 -7.33 12.28
CA ALA A 150 -0.94 -8.71 12.27
C ALA A 150 -1.69 -9.11 13.55
N GLU A 151 -1.18 -8.69 14.73
CA GLU A 151 -1.80 -8.92 16.02
C GLU A 151 -3.17 -8.27 16.10
N HIS A 152 -3.28 -7.00 15.74
CA HIS A 152 -4.55 -6.27 15.81
C HIS A 152 -5.54 -6.71 14.74
N TYR A 153 -5.08 -7.12 13.55
CA TYR A 153 -5.99 -7.75 12.59
C TYR A 153 -6.52 -9.09 13.11
N SER A 154 -5.67 -9.92 13.73
CA SER A 154 -6.11 -11.19 14.33
C SER A 154 -7.14 -10.95 15.45
N GLN A 155 -6.86 -10.01 16.35
CA GLN A 155 -7.78 -9.61 17.41
C GLN A 155 -9.13 -9.13 16.84
N LEU A 156 -9.10 -8.22 15.87
CA LEU A 156 -10.31 -7.67 15.23
C LEU A 156 -11.11 -8.74 14.49
N SER A 157 -10.43 -9.70 13.84
CA SER A 157 -11.07 -10.83 13.17
C SER A 157 -11.84 -11.73 14.16
N VAL A 158 -11.33 -11.92 15.38
CA VAL A 158 -12.06 -12.63 16.45
C VAL A 158 -13.29 -11.81 16.87
N TYR A 159 -13.14 -10.49 17.08
CA TYR A 159 -14.27 -9.64 17.46
C TYR A 159 -15.37 -9.66 16.39
N MET A 160 -15.01 -9.60 15.10
CA MET A 160 -15.97 -9.69 14.01
C MET A 160 -16.75 -11.00 14.05
N ARG A 161 -16.08 -12.14 14.24
CA ARG A 161 -16.77 -13.46 14.34
C ARG A 161 -17.70 -13.54 15.54
N LEU A 162 -17.31 -12.97 16.67
CA LEU A 162 -18.18 -12.89 17.85
C LEU A 162 -19.41 -11.99 17.63
N LEU A 163 -19.29 -11.02 16.73
CA LEU A 163 -20.40 -10.18 16.26
C LEU A 163 -21.22 -10.82 15.13
N GLY A 164 -20.93 -12.06 14.72
CA GLY A 164 -21.58 -12.74 13.59
C GLY A 164 -21.16 -12.22 12.22
N MET A 165 -20.03 -11.52 12.12
CA MET A 165 -19.50 -10.93 10.89
C MET A 165 -18.39 -11.81 10.29
N VAL A 166 -18.24 -11.75 8.97
CA VAL A 166 -17.14 -12.43 8.25
C VAL A 166 -15.95 -11.47 8.14
N PRO A 167 -14.75 -11.83 8.65
CA PRO A 167 -13.57 -10.97 8.51
C PRO A 167 -13.08 -10.93 7.06
N PRO A 168 -12.42 -9.83 6.62
CA PRO A 168 -11.93 -9.64 5.26
C PRO A 168 -11.12 -10.81 4.69
N SER A 169 -10.26 -11.44 5.50
CA SER A 169 -9.45 -12.59 5.06
C SER A 169 -10.24 -13.86 4.78
N ALA A 170 -11.50 -13.94 5.22
CA ALA A 170 -12.39 -15.08 4.97
C ALA A 170 -13.44 -14.79 3.90
N LEU A 171 -13.44 -13.60 3.32
CA LEU A 171 -14.29 -13.27 2.18
C LEU A 171 -13.75 -13.96 0.92
N PRO A 172 -14.63 -14.52 0.07
CA PRO A 172 -14.20 -15.06 -1.22
C PRO A 172 -13.69 -13.92 -2.12
N PRO A 173 -12.79 -14.21 -3.08
CA PRO A 173 -12.37 -13.24 -4.09
C PRO A 173 -13.58 -12.64 -4.83
N LYS A 174 -13.46 -11.38 -5.25
CA LYS A 174 -14.51 -10.72 -6.03
C LYS A 174 -14.77 -11.51 -7.31
N LYS A 175 -16.05 -11.82 -7.58
CA LYS A 175 -16.45 -12.48 -8.82
C LYS A 175 -16.21 -11.53 -10.00
N ARG A 176 -15.42 -11.99 -10.97
CA ARG A 176 -15.15 -11.30 -12.24
C ARG A 176 -15.56 -12.22 -13.39
N THR A 177 -15.94 -11.64 -14.51
CA THR A 177 -16.35 -12.37 -15.71
C THR A 177 -15.25 -12.30 -16.75
N ALA A 178 -14.74 -13.45 -17.17
CA ALA A 178 -13.79 -13.52 -18.26
C ALA A 178 -14.52 -13.35 -19.59
N ILE A 179 -13.88 -12.61 -20.51
CA ILE A 179 -14.26 -12.54 -21.92
C ILE A 179 -13.55 -13.65 -22.72
N ASP A 180 -14.03 -13.90 -23.91
CA ASP A 180 -13.32 -14.75 -24.87
C ASP A 180 -12.33 -13.87 -25.65
N LEU A 181 -11.03 -14.06 -25.39
CA LEU A 181 -9.95 -13.36 -26.08
C LEU A 181 -9.19 -14.39 -26.92
N PRO A 182 -9.10 -14.21 -28.26
CA PRO A 182 -8.47 -15.19 -29.13
C PRO A 182 -6.97 -15.31 -28.82
N ALA A 183 -6.43 -16.54 -28.90
CA ALA A 183 -5.01 -16.81 -28.64
C ALA A 183 -4.05 -15.97 -29.48
N THR A 184 -4.48 -15.56 -30.68
CA THR A 184 -3.72 -14.67 -31.58
C THR A 184 -3.54 -13.25 -31.04
N ALA A 185 -4.34 -12.83 -30.05
CA ALA A 185 -4.22 -11.53 -29.40
C ALA A 185 -3.23 -11.53 -28.21
N LEU A 186 -2.75 -12.71 -27.77
CA LEU A 186 -1.94 -12.85 -26.57
C LEU A 186 -0.43 -12.55 -26.73
N PRO A 187 0.23 -12.77 -27.87
CA PRO A 187 1.69 -12.59 -28.02
C PRO A 187 2.21 -11.22 -27.55
N PRO A 188 1.53 -10.08 -27.73
CA PRO A 188 2.04 -8.78 -27.28
C PRO A 188 2.27 -8.68 -25.78
N TYR A 189 1.56 -9.47 -24.96
CA TYR A 189 1.64 -9.45 -23.50
C TYR A 189 2.76 -10.33 -22.95
N VAL A 190 3.26 -11.27 -23.74
CA VAL A 190 4.35 -12.17 -23.32
C VAL A 190 5.63 -11.38 -23.11
N GLY A 191 6.33 -11.70 -22.02
CA GLY A 191 7.62 -11.10 -21.71
C GLY A 191 7.93 -11.05 -20.23
N LEU A 192 9.08 -10.45 -19.92
CA LEU A 192 9.56 -10.24 -18.56
C LEU A 192 9.26 -8.80 -18.14
N TYR A 193 8.68 -8.64 -16.95
CA TYR A 193 8.29 -7.34 -16.39
C TYR A 193 8.97 -7.14 -15.04
N GLU A 194 9.75 -6.07 -14.91
CA GLU A 194 10.42 -5.71 -13.66
C GLU A 194 9.45 -4.93 -12.77
N LEU A 195 9.09 -5.53 -11.63
CA LEU A 195 8.21 -4.95 -10.61
C LEU A 195 9.00 -4.16 -9.56
N ALA A 196 10.18 -4.67 -9.19
CA ALA A 196 11.13 -4.06 -8.27
C ALA A 196 12.52 -4.59 -8.59
N GLN A 197 13.57 -3.98 -8.03
CA GLN A 197 14.94 -4.44 -8.23
C GLN A 197 15.07 -5.92 -7.81
N GLY A 198 15.43 -6.78 -8.78
CA GLY A 198 15.55 -8.22 -8.56
C GLY A 198 14.22 -8.97 -8.47
N VAL A 199 13.08 -8.30 -8.66
CA VAL A 199 11.75 -8.91 -8.67
C VAL A 199 11.09 -8.74 -10.02
N THR A 200 10.82 -9.85 -10.67
CA THR A 200 10.21 -9.87 -12.00
C THR A 200 8.92 -10.69 -12.04
N ILE A 201 8.09 -10.37 -13.01
CA ILE A 201 6.92 -11.16 -13.40
C ILE A 201 7.18 -11.67 -14.80
N ASP A 202 7.25 -12.99 -14.97
CA ASP A 202 7.36 -13.65 -16.26
C ASP A 202 5.96 -13.98 -16.78
N VAL A 203 5.57 -13.34 -17.89
CA VAL A 203 4.28 -13.58 -18.54
C VAL A 203 4.51 -14.46 -19.77
N THR A 204 3.87 -15.62 -19.75
CA THR A 204 4.00 -16.65 -20.80
C THR A 204 2.65 -17.07 -21.35
N THR A 205 2.63 -17.74 -22.48
CA THR A 205 1.44 -18.40 -23.03
C THR A 205 1.54 -19.89 -22.89
N ARG A 206 0.43 -20.54 -22.52
CA ARG A 206 0.28 -22.00 -22.51
C ARG A 206 -1.18 -22.33 -22.81
N ASP A 207 -1.43 -23.27 -23.71
CA ASP A 207 -2.77 -23.75 -24.08
C ASP A 207 -3.76 -22.61 -24.43
N GLY A 208 -3.27 -21.62 -25.18
CA GLY A 208 -4.09 -20.49 -25.61
C GLY A 208 -4.48 -19.50 -24.48
N ALA A 209 -3.77 -19.51 -23.36
CA ALA A 209 -4.01 -18.62 -22.24
C ALA A 209 -2.72 -17.96 -21.73
N LEU A 210 -2.82 -16.80 -21.07
CA LEU A 210 -1.70 -16.15 -20.39
C LEU A 210 -1.51 -16.71 -18.98
N TYR A 211 -0.27 -16.82 -18.58
CA TYR A 211 0.16 -17.17 -17.23
C TYR A 211 1.20 -16.19 -16.75
N ALA A 212 1.14 -15.80 -15.47
CA ALA A 212 2.12 -14.95 -14.82
C ALA A 212 2.82 -15.72 -13.69
N LYS A 213 4.14 -15.59 -13.59
CA LYS A 213 4.95 -16.16 -12.51
C LYS A 213 5.87 -15.09 -11.93
N SER A 214 5.81 -14.91 -10.60
CA SER A 214 6.73 -14.00 -9.90
C SER A 214 8.05 -14.70 -9.59
N SER A 215 9.18 -13.99 -9.72
CA SER A 215 10.50 -14.47 -9.28
C SER A 215 10.59 -14.61 -7.75
N ASN A 216 9.69 -13.99 -6.99
CA ASN A 216 9.63 -14.15 -5.52
C ASN A 216 9.07 -15.50 -5.06
N GLY A 217 8.76 -16.40 -5.99
CA GLY A 217 8.26 -17.74 -5.72
C GLY A 217 6.78 -17.92 -6.07
N GLY A 218 6.28 -19.13 -5.75
CA GLY A 218 4.93 -19.57 -6.11
C GLY A 218 4.86 -20.17 -7.52
N ASP A 219 3.70 -20.78 -7.83
CA ASP A 219 3.41 -21.33 -9.13
C ASP A 219 2.95 -20.26 -10.12
N ALA A 220 3.06 -20.57 -11.41
CA ALA A 220 2.49 -19.73 -12.44
C ALA A 220 0.95 -19.73 -12.34
N VAL A 221 0.35 -18.55 -12.22
CA VAL A 221 -1.10 -18.36 -12.14
C VAL A 221 -1.69 -17.99 -13.49
N ARG A 222 -2.87 -18.50 -13.81
CA ARG A 222 -3.56 -18.13 -15.04
C ARG A 222 -4.12 -16.73 -14.95
N LEU A 223 -3.89 -15.93 -16.00
CA LEU A 223 -4.49 -14.62 -16.18
C LEU A 223 -5.75 -14.76 -17.06
N TRP A 224 -6.90 -14.46 -16.50
CA TRP A 224 -8.18 -14.51 -17.19
C TRP A 224 -8.51 -13.12 -17.76
N PRO A 225 -8.78 -12.98 -19.07
CA PRO A 225 -9.06 -11.68 -19.66
C PRO A 225 -10.40 -11.13 -19.18
N GLU A 226 -10.44 -9.89 -18.71
CA GLU A 226 -11.66 -9.12 -18.38
C GLU A 226 -11.96 -8.11 -19.48
N THR A 227 -10.89 -7.55 -20.08
CA THR A 227 -10.92 -6.72 -21.29
C THR A 227 -9.77 -7.13 -22.21
N ASN A 228 -9.53 -6.36 -23.26
CA ASN A 228 -8.35 -6.57 -24.12
C ASN A 228 -7.01 -6.28 -23.41
N THR A 229 -7.01 -5.52 -22.33
CA THR A 229 -5.79 -5.10 -21.60
C THR A 229 -5.78 -5.52 -20.15
N ASP A 230 -6.97 -5.80 -19.60
CA ASP A 230 -7.12 -6.10 -18.18
C ASP A 230 -7.40 -7.58 -17.98
N PHE A 231 -6.68 -8.15 -17.04
CA PHE A 231 -6.75 -9.57 -16.70
C PHE A 231 -6.91 -9.73 -15.18
N PHE A 232 -7.39 -10.87 -14.73
CA PHE A 232 -7.54 -11.17 -13.32
C PHE A 232 -7.17 -12.61 -12.99
N VAL A 233 -6.90 -12.88 -11.72
CA VAL A 233 -6.67 -14.20 -11.15
C VAL A 233 -7.94 -14.65 -10.46
N LYS A 234 -8.45 -15.88 -10.72
CA LYS A 234 -9.68 -16.39 -10.09
C LYS A 234 -9.48 -16.81 -8.64
N GLU A 235 -8.28 -17.25 -8.31
CA GLU A 235 -7.91 -17.82 -7.02
C GLU A 235 -7.55 -16.75 -5.97
N ALA A 236 -7.40 -15.48 -6.40
CA ALA A 236 -7.01 -14.36 -5.55
C ALA A 236 -7.58 -13.04 -6.07
N ASP A 237 -7.76 -12.04 -5.18
CA ASP A 237 -8.16 -10.69 -5.60
C ASP A 237 -6.96 -9.94 -6.17
N VAL A 238 -6.58 -10.31 -7.39
CA VAL A 238 -5.48 -9.73 -8.18
C VAL A 238 -5.98 -9.39 -9.57
N GLN A 239 -5.73 -8.16 -10.01
CA GLN A 239 -5.87 -7.74 -11.39
C GLN A 239 -4.52 -7.34 -11.97
N VAL A 240 -4.39 -7.46 -13.29
CA VAL A 240 -3.23 -7.03 -14.07
C VAL A 240 -3.73 -6.22 -15.26
N SER A 241 -3.34 -4.96 -15.34
CA SER A 241 -3.62 -4.09 -16.48
C SER A 241 -2.35 -3.88 -17.30
N PHE A 242 -2.33 -4.32 -18.55
CA PHE A 242 -1.18 -4.07 -19.44
C PHE A 242 -1.21 -2.65 -19.99
N THR A 243 -0.07 -1.97 -19.92
CA THR A 243 0.11 -0.61 -20.41
C THR A 243 0.72 -0.63 -21.83
N ARG A 244 0.27 0.32 -22.66
CA ARG A 244 0.74 0.46 -24.05
C ARG A 244 1.24 1.87 -24.30
N ASP A 245 2.19 2.01 -25.20
CA ASP A 245 2.60 3.30 -25.72
C ASP A 245 1.66 3.83 -26.81
N ALA A 246 1.99 5.00 -27.38
CA ALA A 246 1.20 5.63 -28.44
C ALA A 246 1.12 4.80 -29.73
N THR A 247 2.03 3.84 -29.94
CA THR A 247 2.04 2.94 -31.09
C THR A 247 1.21 1.66 -30.84
N GLY A 248 0.70 1.48 -29.62
CA GLY A 248 -0.03 0.29 -29.21
C GLY A 248 0.85 -0.86 -28.70
N THR A 249 2.17 -0.65 -28.62
CA THR A 249 3.13 -1.64 -28.10
C THR A 249 3.00 -1.77 -26.58
N VAL A 250 2.96 -2.99 -26.05
CA VAL A 250 2.93 -3.24 -24.60
C VAL A 250 4.29 -2.92 -24.00
N THR A 251 4.33 -1.93 -23.10
CA THR A 251 5.53 -1.41 -22.46
C THR A 251 5.65 -1.75 -20.98
N GLY A 252 4.56 -2.22 -20.37
CA GLY A 252 4.52 -2.57 -18.95
C GLY A 252 3.21 -3.23 -18.57
N LEU A 253 3.08 -3.44 -17.28
CA LEU A 253 1.81 -3.83 -16.65
C LEU A 253 1.69 -3.15 -15.28
N VAL A 254 0.47 -3.12 -14.75
CA VAL A 254 0.17 -2.70 -13.37
C VAL A 254 -0.49 -3.87 -12.67
N VAL A 255 0.05 -4.28 -11.53
CA VAL A 255 -0.59 -5.25 -10.62
C VAL A 255 -1.46 -4.49 -9.63
N HIS A 256 -2.76 -4.75 -9.63
CA HIS A 256 -3.72 -4.22 -8.68
C HIS A 256 -4.00 -5.28 -7.60
N GLN A 257 -3.56 -5.02 -6.39
CA GLN A 257 -3.72 -5.95 -5.28
C GLN A 257 -3.72 -5.21 -3.95
N PHE A 258 -4.56 -5.60 -3.01
CA PHE A 258 -4.67 -5.02 -1.67
C PHE A 258 -4.91 -3.50 -1.68
N GLY A 259 -5.69 -3.00 -2.65
CA GLY A 259 -5.95 -1.56 -2.80
C GLY A 259 -4.75 -0.76 -3.33
N ARG A 260 -3.73 -1.40 -3.84
CA ARG A 260 -2.49 -0.80 -4.36
C ARG A 260 -2.28 -1.10 -5.83
N ASP A 261 -1.74 -0.13 -6.53
CA ASP A 261 -1.29 -0.21 -7.92
C ASP A 261 0.24 -0.29 -7.95
N ARG A 262 0.75 -1.40 -8.47
CA ARG A 262 2.20 -1.62 -8.60
C ARG A 262 2.57 -1.73 -10.07
N PRO A 263 3.17 -0.67 -10.65
CA PRO A 263 3.62 -0.71 -12.03
C PRO A 263 4.85 -1.59 -12.19
N ALA A 264 4.90 -2.34 -13.29
CA ALA A 264 6.07 -3.12 -13.71
C ALA A 264 6.41 -2.79 -15.16
N LYS A 265 7.68 -2.54 -15.43
CA LYS A 265 8.18 -2.19 -16.76
C LYS A 265 8.53 -3.44 -17.55
N LYS A 266 8.09 -3.54 -18.80
CA LYS A 266 8.51 -4.62 -19.71
C LYS A 266 9.98 -4.46 -20.03
N THR A 267 10.78 -5.52 -19.82
CA THR A 267 12.22 -5.54 -20.02
C THR A 267 12.63 -6.46 -21.17
N ARG A 268 11.76 -7.42 -21.53
CA ARG A 268 12.00 -8.37 -22.61
C ARG A 268 10.67 -8.92 -23.14
#